data_45257cef2af7b142c34352973d2ef4e6
#
_entry.id   45257cef2af7b142c34352973d2ef4e6
#
_cell.length_a   1.000
_cell.length_b   1.000
_cell.length_c   1.000
_cell.angle_alpha   90.00
_cell.angle_beta   90.00
_cell.angle_gamma   90.00
#
_symmetry.space_group_name_H-M   'P 1'
#
loop_
_entity.id
_entity.type
_entity.pdbx_description
1 polymer ?
#
loop_
_entity_poly.entity_id
_entity_poly.type
_entity_poly.pdbx_seq_one_letter_code
_entity_poly.pdbx_strand_id
1 'polypeptide(L)'
;MTVQHEIKSQLAKLLATEDIIVEHKKVETAEFNVQTRVLTLPMWEKASNGVIDMLVGHEVGHALYTPDTEWWKEVQIPQQFVNVVEDARIEKLIKRRYEGLNKTFYNAYHELSDKDFFDIENKDMSDFNLADRVNLYFKIGHFVDIDFNIEENLLVSKIELAETFEEVLVLAKELYTLCKQQLEQENKERQEVENDTGIDLGDETLNGSPKSETEESGEEVDLDYQKSESQPPTIEEIEDMMDELNGRSQPQDTEPEVETMDALDEALKDLINRGGRENHYIELPKVDIDKVVISNEKVHEAFKEHWTNLNIRIQSQFKQNPNYFIHTLNPENIPESYDPYEVLDKEFYAFKKSAQKEVSYLVKEFECKKSAGAYARATTSRTGILDTAVLHTYKFNEDLFKKVSVVPDGKNHGLVFILDWSGSMNNVMMDTLKQLYNLIWFCRKVQIPYEVYAFSNDYPRPAMYANKETFYEPKNMLAEVSNNFALLNMFSNQTKSKDLDTQMINIWRCACIFDWSQSTPYLEVPYGYRLSGTPLNEAMVSLHQLLPEFQKKTGAEKVQCVVLTDGESQPLKYHREVQRQWEDEPYMGTNYFGENCVLRDRKLGKTYISK
;
A
#
# COMPACT_ATOMS: atom_id res chain seq x y z
N MET A 1 0.84 -8.08 16.37
CA MET A 1 0.63 -6.63 16.24
C MET A 1 0.17 -6.21 14.83
N THR A 2 0.75 -6.71 13.76
CA THR A 2 0.41 -6.35 12.36
C THR A 2 -1.05 -6.58 11.93
N VAL A 3 -1.72 -7.58 12.48
CA VAL A 3 -3.15 -7.89 12.15
C VAL A 3 -4.12 -6.81 12.64
N GLN A 4 -3.82 -6.13 13.75
CA GLN A 4 -4.69 -5.07 14.28
C GLN A 4 -4.72 -3.83 13.38
N HIS A 5 -3.59 -3.37 12.87
CA HIS A 5 -3.52 -2.21 11.99
C HIS A 5 -4.26 -2.43 10.66
N GLU A 6 -4.16 -3.63 10.10
CA GLU A 6 -4.89 -3.99 8.87
C GLU A 6 -6.41 -3.98 9.08
N ILE A 7 -6.89 -4.53 10.20
CA ILE A 7 -8.32 -4.50 10.57
C ILE A 7 -8.81 -3.06 10.75
N LYS A 8 -8.04 -2.19 11.43
CA LYS A 8 -8.40 -0.78 11.62
C LYS A 8 -8.41 0.00 10.31
N SER A 9 -7.47 -0.29 9.40
CA SER A 9 -7.48 0.28 8.05
C SER A 9 -8.72 -0.15 7.25
N GLN A 10 -9.16 -1.40 7.41
CA GLN A 10 -10.41 -1.87 6.78
C GLN A 10 -11.64 -1.21 7.38
N LEU A 11 -11.67 -1.01 8.71
CA LEU A 11 -12.74 -0.30 9.39
C LEU A 11 -12.87 1.13 8.86
N ALA A 12 -11.76 1.88 8.77
CA ALA A 12 -11.75 3.23 8.24
C ALA A 12 -12.30 3.31 6.81
N LYS A 13 -11.88 2.38 5.93
CA LYS A 13 -12.38 2.29 4.55
C LYS A 13 -13.86 1.95 4.46
N LEU A 14 -14.35 1.06 5.32
CA LEU A 14 -15.76 0.71 5.37
C LEU A 14 -16.62 1.89 5.84
N LEU A 15 -16.16 2.62 6.85
CA LEU A 15 -16.87 3.78 7.38
C LEU A 15 -16.86 4.95 6.39
N ALA A 16 -15.75 5.18 5.70
CA ALA A 16 -15.65 6.27 4.73
C ALA A 16 -16.57 6.10 3.51
N THR A 17 -17.00 4.85 3.17
CA THR A 17 -17.73 4.53 1.94
C THR A 17 -17.04 5.00 0.65
N GLU A 18 -15.81 5.40 0.77
CA GLU A 18 -14.92 5.87 -0.29
C GLU A 18 -13.61 5.09 -0.25
N ASP A 19 -12.87 5.13 -1.34
CA ASP A 19 -11.54 4.49 -1.42
C ASP A 19 -10.47 5.39 -0.81
N ILE A 20 -10.50 5.55 0.51
CA ILE A 20 -9.47 6.27 1.26
C ILE A 20 -8.24 5.39 1.49
N ILE A 21 -7.09 6.02 1.49
CA ILE A 21 -5.82 5.38 1.82
C ILE A 21 -5.54 5.58 3.30
N VAL A 22 -5.30 4.49 4.03
CA VAL A 22 -4.98 4.55 5.47
C VAL A 22 -3.51 4.21 5.67
N GLU A 23 -2.79 5.10 6.34
CA GLU A 23 -1.39 4.93 6.72
C GLU A 23 -1.25 4.98 8.24
N HIS A 24 -0.43 4.09 8.80
CA HIS A 24 -0.06 4.13 10.21
C HIS A 24 1.38 4.62 10.32
N LYS A 25 1.56 5.82 10.84
CA LYS A 25 2.88 6.47 10.98
C LYS A 25 3.15 6.92 12.41
N LYS A 26 4.37 7.34 12.67
CA LYS A 26 4.76 8.02 13.90
C LYS A 26 4.41 9.51 13.81
N VAL A 27 3.13 9.79 13.88
CA VAL A 27 2.60 11.15 13.99
C VAL A 27 1.99 11.32 15.37
N GLU A 28 1.94 12.52 15.87
CA GLU A 28 1.37 12.82 17.21
C GLU A 28 -0.15 12.87 17.19
N THR A 29 -0.73 13.25 16.07
CA THR A 29 -2.18 13.32 15.86
C THR A 29 -2.55 12.62 14.56
N ALA A 30 -3.82 12.19 14.44
CA ALA A 30 -4.35 11.72 13.18
C ALA A 30 -4.53 12.90 12.22
N GLU A 31 -4.32 12.65 10.92
CA GLU A 31 -4.39 13.67 9.89
C GLU A 31 -5.05 13.10 8.63
N PHE A 32 -6.03 13.82 8.09
CA PHE A 32 -6.62 13.48 6.80
C PHE A 32 -6.24 14.50 5.73
N ASN A 33 -5.50 14.04 4.73
CA ASN A 33 -5.16 14.86 3.56
C ASN A 33 -6.27 14.76 2.51
N VAL A 34 -7.05 15.83 2.37
CA VAL A 34 -8.22 15.89 1.47
C VAL A 34 -7.83 15.74 0.00
N GLN A 35 -6.67 16.29 -0.42
CA GLN A 35 -6.24 16.25 -1.82
C GLN A 35 -5.74 14.86 -2.24
N THR A 36 -4.96 14.19 -1.38
CA THR A 36 -4.43 12.86 -1.65
C THR A 36 -5.33 11.74 -1.19
N ARG A 37 -6.39 12.03 -0.42
CA ARG A 37 -7.32 11.09 0.21
C ARG A 37 -6.60 10.07 1.12
N VAL A 38 -5.54 10.53 1.79
CA VAL A 38 -4.75 9.75 2.73
C VAL A 38 -5.13 10.10 4.15
N LEU A 39 -5.59 9.12 4.91
CA LEU A 39 -5.80 9.19 6.35
C LEU A 39 -4.55 8.64 7.04
N THR A 40 -3.79 9.50 7.70
CA THR A 40 -2.63 9.12 8.51
C THR A 40 -3.08 8.94 9.95
N LEU A 41 -2.90 7.74 10.49
CA LEU A 41 -3.25 7.40 11.86
C LEU A 41 -1.98 7.18 12.68
N PRO A 42 -1.92 7.66 13.93
CA PRO A 42 -0.86 7.32 14.87
C PRO A 42 -0.83 5.81 15.17
N MET A 43 0.32 5.32 15.62
CA MET A 43 0.47 3.94 16.07
C MET A 43 0.11 3.85 17.56
N TRP A 44 -1.17 3.78 17.89
CA TRP A 44 -1.70 3.65 19.26
C TRP A 44 -1.53 2.21 19.79
N GLU A 45 -0.39 1.90 20.36
CA GLU A 45 -0.14 0.54 20.90
C GLU A 45 -0.69 0.35 22.31
N LYS A 46 -0.81 1.43 23.10
CA LYS A 46 -1.29 1.39 24.49
C LYS A 46 -2.79 1.60 24.62
N ALA A 47 -3.48 2.02 23.57
CA ALA A 47 -4.92 2.24 23.56
C ALA A 47 -5.70 0.92 23.46
N SER A 48 -6.87 0.87 24.08
CA SER A 48 -7.79 -0.25 23.90
C SER A 48 -8.35 -0.28 22.46
N ASN A 49 -8.82 -1.45 22.04
CA ASN A 49 -9.46 -1.57 20.72
C ASN A 49 -10.68 -0.65 20.56
N GLY A 50 -11.44 -0.43 21.64
CA GLY A 50 -12.61 0.45 21.63
C GLY A 50 -12.22 1.92 21.41
N VAL A 51 -11.17 2.39 22.10
CA VAL A 51 -10.63 3.74 21.93
C VAL A 51 -10.10 3.93 20.50
N ILE A 52 -9.32 2.96 19.97
CA ILE A 52 -8.83 3.06 18.60
C ILE A 52 -9.99 3.10 17.58
N ASP A 53 -11.04 2.29 17.75
CA ASP A 53 -12.20 2.29 16.85
C ASP A 53 -12.97 3.62 16.90
N MET A 54 -13.08 4.24 18.07
CA MET A 54 -13.67 5.56 18.24
C MET A 54 -12.83 6.63 17.54
N LEU A 55 -11.50 6.66 17.77
CA LEU A 55 -10.59 7.61 17.12
C LEU A 55 -10.62 7.47 15.61
N VAL A 56 -10.60 6.24 15.07
CA VAL A 56 -10.77 5.99 13.64
C VAL A 56 -12.11 6.51 13.14
N GLY A 57 -13.20 6.30 13.89
CA GLY A 57 -14.52 6.79 13.55
C GLY A 57 -14.59 8.33 13.52
N HIS A 58 -13.95 8.98 14.47
CA HIS A 58 -13.83 10.43 14.57
C HIS A 58 -13.11 11.01 13.33
N GLU A 59 -11.92 10.50 13.02
CA GLU A 59 -11.14 10.95 11.86
C GLU A 59 -11.83 10.72 10.52
N VAL A 60 -12.54 9.59 10.38
CA VAL A 60 -13.40 9.35 9.22
C VAL A 60 -14.56 10.34 9.17
N GLY A 61 -15.08 10.78 10.32
CA GLY A 61 -16.06 11.86 10.43
C GLY A 61 -15.54 13.15 9.79
N HIS A 62 -14.34 13.60 10.15
CA HIS A 62 -13.68 14.74 9.50
C HIS A 62 -13.49 14.52 8.00
N ALA A 63 -12.98 13.34 7.59
CA ALA A 63 -12.77 13.01 6.19
C ALA A 63 -14.04 13.09 5.31
N LEU A 64 -15.21 12.78 5.89
CA LEU A 64 -16.49 12.77 5.18
C LEU A 64 -17.23 14.11 5.20
N TYR A 65 -17.09 14.86 6.27
CA TYR A 65 -18.01 15.97 6.55
C TYR A 65 -17.32 17.33 6.66
N THR A 66 -16.02 17.40 6.96
CA THR A 66 -15.28 18.67 7.03
C THR A 66 -14.77 19.09 5.66
N PRO A 67 -15.18 20.25 5.12
CA PRO A 67 -14.74 20.71 3.82
C PRO A 67 -13.31 21.24 3.84
N ASP A 68 -12.59 21.09 2.72
CA ASP A 68 -11.26 21.69 2.51
C ASP A 68 -11.40 23.17 2.10
N THR A 69 -11.72 24.02 3.07
CA THR A 69 -11.88 25.47 2.85
C THR A 69 -10.90 26.25 3.71
N GLU A 70 -10.39 27.34 3.19
CA GLU A 70 -9.49 28.25 3.93
C GLU A 70 -10.32 29.18 4.85
N TRP A 71 -11.18 28.60 5.69
CA TRP A 71 -12.13 29.31 6.56
C TRP A 71 -11.48 30.32 7.50
N TRP A 72 -10.22 30.11 7.90
CA TRP A 72 -9.45 31.01 8.76
C TRP A 72 -9.20 32.41 8.12
N LYS A 73 -9.37 32.54 6.81
CA LYS A 73 -9.33 33.83 6.13
C LYS A 73 -10.60 34.66 6.32
N GLU A 74 -11.72 33.99 6.55
CA GLU A 74 -13.05 34.61 6.68
C GLU A 74 -13.42 34.86 8.15
N VAL A 75 -13.01 33.95 9.05
CA VAL A 75 -13.37 33.97 10.45
C VAL A 75 -12.11 34.00 11.32
N GLN A 76 -11.88 35.14 11.98
CA GLN A 76 -10.72 35.36 12.85
C GLN A 76 -11.05 34.94 14.29
N ILE A 77 -11.03 33.63 14.57
CA ILE A 77 -11.20 33.04 15.91
C ILE A 77 -10.16 31.92 16.08
N PRO A 78 -9.76 31.61 17.33
CA PRO A 78 -8.86 30.46 17.57
C PRO A 78 -9.44 29.15 17.04
N GLN A 79 -8.60 28.34 16.43
CA GLN A 79 -9.00 27.07 15.80
C GLN A 79 -9.68 26.11 16.78
N GLN A 80 -9.28 26.11 18.05
CA GLN A 80 -9.84 25.26 19.09
C GLN A 80 -11.37 25.43 19.23
N PHE A 81 -11.91 26.65 19.12
CA PHE A 81 -13.34 26.90 19.17
C PHE A 81 -14.09 26.30 17.97
N VAL A 82 -13.49 26.34 16.79
CA VAL A 82 -14.08 25.68 15.62
C VAL A 82 -14.04 24.16 15.79
N ASN A 83 -12.94 23.61 16.29
CA ASN A 83 -12.80 22.18 16.51
C ASN A 83 -13.84 21.64 17.52
N VAL A 84 -14.08 22.32 18.63
CA VAL A 84 -15.10 21.91 19.61
C VAL A 84 -16.49 21.77 18.98
N VAL A 85 -16.89 22.73 18.14
CA VAL A 85 -18.23 22.72 17.50
C VAL A 85 -18.25 21.71 16.34
N GLU A 86 -17.16 21.60 15.57
CA GLU A 86 -17.06 20.68 14.46
C GLU A 86 -17.04 19.22 14.93
N ASP A 87 -16.31 18.91 16.00
CA ASP A 87 -16.29 17.58 16.62
C ASP A 87 -17.69 17.14 17.02
N ALA A 88 -18.43 18.00 17.69
CA ALA A 88 -19.82 17.72 18.07
C ALA A 88 -20.68 17.39 16.81
N ARG A 89 -20.52 18.17 15.74
CA ARG A 89 -21.26 17.96 14.48
C ARG A 89 -20.87 16.69 13.76
N ILE A 90 -19.57 16.45 13.51
CA ILE A 90 -19.11 15.28 12.75
C ILE A 90 -19.43 13.99 13.50
N GLU A 91 -19.24 13.97 14.81
CA GLU A 91 -19.58 12.79 15.61
C GLU A 91 -21.07 12.48 15.60
N LYS A 92 -21.93 13.50 15.67
CA LYS A 92 -23.37 13.31 15.47
C LYS A 92 -23.67 12.71 14.10
N LEU A 93 -23.08 13.26 13.03
CA LEU A 93 -23.33 12.81 11.67
C LEU A 93 -22.87 11.38 11.43
N ILE A 94 -21.66 11.01 11.90
CA ILE A 94 -21.12 9.65 11.73
C ILE A 94 -21.90 8.64 12.58
N LYS A 95 -22.26 8.98 13.80
CA LYS A 95 -23.09 8.15 14.68
C LYS A 95 -24.49 7.93 14.10
N ARG A 96 -25.09 8.95 13.47
CA ARG A 96 -26.37 8.83 12.77
C ARG A 96 -26.29 7.94 11.54
N ARG A 97 -25.19 8.01 10.81
CA ARG A 97 -24.96 7.16 9.63
C ARG A 97 -24.65 5.71 10.00
N TYR A 98 -23.93 5.50 11.09
CA TYR A 98 -23.50 4.18 11.57
C TYR A 98 -23.89 3.99 13.03
N GLU A 99 -25.13 3.58 13.26
CA GLU A 99 -25.72 3.44 14.60
C GLU A 99 -24.88 2.57 15.56
N GLY A 100 -24.13 1.59 15.04
CA GLY A 100 -23.21 0.76 15.82
C GLY A 100 -22.10 1.55 16.52
N LEU A 101 -21.69 2.68 15.96
CA LEU A 101 -20.66 3.55 16.55
C LEU A 101 -21.12 4.23 17.83
N ASN A 102 -22.42 4.43 18.06
CA ASN A 102 -22.93 5.02 19.31
C ASN A 102 -22.36 4.30 20.53
N LYS A 103 -22.42 2.96 20.53
CA LYS A 103 -21.89 2.15 21.63
C LYS A 103 -20.35 2.23 21.71
N THR A 104 -19.67 2.31 20.59
CA THR A 104 -18.22 2.41 20.54
C THR A 104 -17.75 3.73 21.13
N PHE A 105 -18.34 4.84 20.71
CA PHE A 105 -18.04 6.19 21.25
C PHE A 105 -18.36 6.28 22.74
N TYR A 106 -19.53 5.80 23.16
CA TYR A 106 -19.92 5.80 24.57
C TYR A 106 -18.91 5.05 25.44
N ASN A 107 -18.55 3.82 25.08
CA ASN A 107 -17.61 3.02 25.88
C ASN A 107 -16.19 3.59 25.84
N ALA A 108 -15.76 4.14 24.71
CA ALA A 108 -14.42 4.72 24.58
C ALA A 108 -14.30 6.02 25.40
N TYR A 109 -15.26 6.92 25.33
CA TYR A 109 -15.26 8.13 26.14
C TYR A 109 -15.40 7.83 27.64
N HIS A 110 -16.14 6.78 28.02
CA HIS A 110 -16.15 6.31 29.42
C HIS A 110 -14.75 5.87 29.86
N GLU A 111 -14.06 5.08 29.04
CA GLU A 111 -12.68 4.63 29.33
C GLU A 111 -11.69 5.81 29.44
N LEU A 112 -11.82 6.82 28.57
CA LEU A 112 -10.98 8.02 28.61
C LEU A 112 -11.28 8.89 29.82
N SER A 113 -12.57 9.04 30.20
CA SER A 113 -13.00 9.76 31.41
C SER A 113 -12.50 9.07 32.68
N ASP A 114 -12.60 7.72 32.76
CA ASP A 114 -12.10 6.93 33.92
C ASP A 114 -10.59 7.05 34.11
N LYS A 115 -9.85 7.41 33.07
CA LYS A 115 -8.38 7.59 33.09
C LYS A 115 -7.97 9.06 33.15
N ASP A 116 -8.89 9.94 33.39
CA ASP A 116 -8.71 11.40 33.48
C ASP A 116 -7.99 12.05 32.27
N PHE A 117 -8.33 11.63 31.04
CA PHE A 117 -7.76 12.19 29.83
C PHE A 117 -8.16 13.66 29.58
N PHE A 118 -9.14 14.16 30.30
CA PHE A 118 -9.64 15.54 30.20
C PHE A 118 -9.11 16.44 31.32
N ASP A 119 -8.28 15.90 32.22
CA ASP A 119 -7.72 16.59 33.40
C ASP A 119 -8.79 17.28 34.27
N ILE A 120 -9.84 16.51 34.66
CA ILE A 120 -11.00 17.00 35.41
C ILE A 120 -11.09 16.43 36.84
N GLU A 121 -10.28 15.43 37.24
CA GLU A 121 -10.46 14.65 38.46
C GLU A 121 -10.45 15.51 39.75
N ASN A 122 -9.73 16.63 39.77
CA ASN A 122 -9.60 17.48 40.97
C ASN A 122 -10.07 18.94 40.72
N LYS A 123 -10.78 19.18 39.62
CA LYS A 123 -11.28 20.52 39.25
C LYS A 123 -12.79 20.60 39.41
N ASP A 124 -13.31 21.76 39.79
CA ASP A 124 -14.74 22.03 39.78
C ASP A 124 -15.18 22.39 38.35
N MET A 125 -16.37 21.95 37.93
CA MET A 125 -16.92 22.28 36.61
C MET A 125 -17.14 23.79 36.43
N SER A 126 -17.24 24.53 37.52
CA SER A 126 -17.32 26.00 37.53
C SER A 126 -16.01 26.69 37.17
N ASP A 127 -14.87 26.00 37.29
CA ASP A 127 -13.54 26.56 36.96
C ASP A 127 -13.27 26.55 35.46
N PHE A 128 -14.03 25.75 34.71
CA PHE A 128 -13.88 25.63 33.27
C PHE A 128 -14.70 26.70 32.52
N ASN A 129 -14.11 27.28 31.49
CA ASN A 129 -14.81 28.20 30.63
C ASN A 129 -15.95 27.52 29.83
N LEU A 130 -16.81 28.31 29.18
CA LEU A 130 -17.94 27.76 28.43
C LEU A 130 -17.51 26.79 27.31
N ALA A 131 -16.41 27.04 26.62
CA ALA A 131 -15.95 26.16 25.53
C ALA A 131 -15.46 24.80 26.05
N ASP A 132 -14.78 24.77 27.20
CA ASP A 132 -14.42 23.54 27.90
C ASP A 132 -15.64 22.74 28.32
N ARG A 133 -16.63 23.42 28.97
CA ARG A 133 -17.88 22.78 29.40
C ARG A 133 -18.65 22.21 28.20
N VAL A 134 -18.68 22.91 27.07
CA VAL A 134 -19.32 22.45 25.83
C VAL A 134 -18.56 21.21 25.27
N ASN A 135 -17.22 21.24 25.23
CA ASN A 135 -16.42 20.11 24.79
C ASN A 135 -16.67 18.85 25.65
N LEU A 136 -16.64 19.01 26.98
CA LEU A 136 -16.93 17.93 27.92
C LEU A 136 -18.38 17.42 27.77
N TYR A 137 -19.37 18.31 27.60
CA TYR A 137 -20.76 17.93 27.41
C TYR A 137 -20.98 16.99 26.23
N PHE A 138 -20.42 17.32 25.07
CA PHE A 138 -20.59 16.48 23.86
C PHE A 138 -19.80 15.19 23.91
N LYS A 139 -18.65 15.13 24.61
CA LYS A 139 -17.80 13.96 24.72
C LYS A 139 -18.16 13.06 25.91
N ILE A 140 -18.30 13.61 27.08
CA ILE A 140 -18.46 12.86 28.34
C ILE A 140 -19.67 13.31 29.21
N GLY A 141 -20.55 14.14 28.71
CA GLY A 141 -21.72 14.65 29.47
C GLY A 141 -22.69 13.58 30.00
N HIS A 142 -22.53 12.30 29.58
CA HIS A 142 -23.22 11.17 30.20
C HIS A 142 -22.62 10.71 31.54
N PHE A 143 -21.39 11.13 31.85
CA PHE A 143 -20.62 10.69 33.02
C PHE A 143 -20.33 11.81 34.00
N VAL A 144 -20.45 13.06 33.55
CA VAL A 144 -20.17 14.27 34.32
C VAL A 144 -21.39 15.19 34.29
N ASP A 145 -21.76 15.73 35.43
CA ASP A 145 -22.87 16.69 35.55
C ASP A 145 -22.36 18.11 35.23
N ILE A 146 -22.85 18.69 34.14
CA ILE A 146 -22.40 19.99 33.63
C ILE A 146 -23.59 20.94 33.57
N ASP A 147 -23.54 22.00 34.37
CA ASP A 147 -24.57 23.01 34.42
C ASP A 147 -24.32 24.13 33.41
N PHE A 148 -25.38 24.53 32.71
CA PHE A 148 -25.41 25.68 31.81
C PHE A 148 -26.49 26.66 32.21
N ASN A 149 -26.22 27.93 32.13
CA ASN A 149 -27.24 28.97 32.29
C ASN A 149 -28.19 29.00 31.07
N ILE A 150 -29.22 29.85 31.09
CA ILE A 150 -30.26 29.88 30.05
C ILE A 150 -29.68 30.24 28.66
N GLU A 151 -28.76 31.20 28.62
CA GLU A 151 -28.12 31.66 27.38
C GLU A 151 -27.16 30.61 26.83
N GLU A 152 -26.35 30.02 27.69
CA GLU A 152 -25.44 28.92 27.35
C GLU A 152 -26.20 27.68 26.84
N ASN A 153 -27.28 27.28 27.51
CA ASN A 153 -28.15 26.19 27.07
C ASN A 153 -28.75 26.42 25.67
N LEU A 154 -29.06 27.66 25.34
CA LEU A 154 -29.56 28.02 24.01
C LEU A 154 -28.45 27.77 22.95
N LEU A 155 -27.21 28.16 23.24
CA LEU A 155 -26.08 27.94 22.35
C LEU A 155 -25.75 26.44 22.21
N VAL A 156 -25.70 25.70 23.33
CA VAL A 156 -25.48 24.24 23.32
C VAL A 156 -26.53 23.54 22.46
N SER A 157 -27.81 23.92 22.59
CA SER A 157 -28.88 23.37 21.75
C SER A 157 -28.73 23.71 20.28
N LYS A 158 -28.21 24.88 19.92
CA LYS A 158 -27.90 25.22 18.52
C LYS A 158 -26.76 24.37 18.00
N ILE A 159 -25.71 24.16 18.80
CA ILE A 159 -24.55 23.31 18.41
C ILE A 159 -25.01 21.87 18.19
N GLU A 160 -25.87 21.33 19.08
CA GLU A 160 -26.45 20.00 18.93
C GLU A 160 -27.20 19.83 17.59
N LEU A 161 -27.87 20.90 17.13
CA LEU A 161 -28.66 20.89 15.89
C LEU A 161 -27.84 21.19 14.63
N ALA A 162 -26.60 21.67 14.72
CA ALA A 162 -25.80 22.05 13.57
C ALA A 162 -25.62 20.90 12.56
N GLU A 163 -25.88 21.15 11.29
CA GLU A 163 -25.79 20.15 10.20
C GLU A 163 -24.72 20.52 9.15
N THR A 164 -24.45 21.81 8.96
CA THR A 164 -23.51 22.32 7.95
C THR A 164 -22.24 22.92 8.58
N PHE A 165 -21.16 22.98 7.83
CA PHE A 165 -19.92 23.59 8.31
C PHE A 165 -20.02 25.12 8.43
N GLU A 166 -20.84 25.75 7.61
CA GLU A 166 -21.13 27.19 7.73
C GLU A 166 -21.80 27.52 9.06
N GLU A 167 -22.73 26.67 9.53
CA GLU A 167 -23.32 26.79 10.85
C GLU A 167 -22.28 26.65 11.96
N VAL A 168 -21.31 25.73 11.81
CA VAL A 168 -20.20 25.56 12.75
C VAL A 168 -19.41 26.86 12.91
N LEU A 169 -19.03 27.51 11.81
CA LEU A 169 -18.26 28.76 11.86
C LEU A 169 -19.02 29.88 12.58
N VAL A 170 -20.34 29.98 12.38
CA VAL A 170 -21.18 30.96 13.06
C VAL A 170 -21.27 30.66 14.56
N LEU A 171 -21.51 29.42 14.92
CA LEU A 171 -21.67 28.98 16.32
C LEU A 171 -20.33 29.03 17.08
N ALA A 172 -19.21 28.66 16.43
CA ALA A 172 -17.87 28.78 17.02
C ALA A 172 -17.53 30.26 17.34
N LYS A 173 -17.94 31.18 16.47
CA LYS A 173 -17.78 32.62 16.73
C LYS A 173 -18.68 33.10 17.86
N GLU A 174 -19.92 32.60 17.95
CA GLU A 174 -20.83 32.90 19.08
C GLU A 174 -20.24 32.38 20.39
N LEU A 175 -19.71 31.15 20.40
CA LEU A 175 -19.04 30.52 21.54
C LEU A 175 -17.81 31.31 21.99
N TYR A 176 -16.91 31.64 21.07
CA TYR A 176 -15.72 32.45 21.37
C TYR A 176 -16.09 33.83 21.95
N THR A 177 -17.13 34.47 21.39
CA THR A 177 -17.56 35.79 21.86
C THR A 177 -18.09 35.74 23.29
N LEU A 178 -18.87 34.70 23.64
CA LEU A 178 -19.38 34.51 25.00
C LEU A 178 -18.24 34.19 25.98
N CYS A 179 -17.31 33.31 25.63
CA CYS A 179 -16.14 33.02 26.47
C CYS A 179 -15.31 34.28 26.72
N LYS A 180 -15.09 35.11 25.70
CA LYS A 180 -14.36 36.37 25.85
C LYS A 180 -15.10 37.35 26.76
N GLN A 181 -16.41 37.47 26.65
CA GLN A 181 -17.22 38.33 27.53
C GLN A 181 -17.17 37.85 28.98
N GLN A 182 -17.24 36.53 29.21
CA GLN A 182 -17.14 35.96 30.56
C GLN A 182 -15.76 36.26 31.17
N LEU A 183 -14.69 36.04 30.43
CA LEU A 183 -13.32 36.35 30.89
C LEU A 183 -13.13 37.84 31.18
N GLU A 184 -13.64 38.73 30.34
CA GLU A 184 -13.59 40.18 30.57
C GLU A 184 -14.39 40.60 31.83
N GLN A 185 -15.50 39.92 32.11
CA GLN A 185 -16.33 40.19 33.29
C GLN A 185 -15.64 39.69 34.55
N GLU A 186 -15.09 38.48 34.56
CA GLU A 186 -14.32 37.93 35.68
C GLU A 186 -13.10 38.80 36.01
N ASN A 187 -12.36 39.26 34.99
CA ASN A 187 -11.23 40.17 35.18
C ASN A 187 -11.66 41.52 35.79
N LYS A 188 -12.84 42.06 35.44
CA LYS A 188 -13.37 43.27 36.05
C LYS A 188 -13.77 43.06 37.50
N GLU A 189 -14.44 41.96 37.79
CA GLU A 189 -14.85 41.59 39.17
C GLU A 189 -13.61 41.37 40.06
N ARG A 190 -12.56 40.73 39.58
CA ARG A 190 -11.27 40.60 40.30
C ARG A 190 -10.62 41.96 40.57
N GLN A 191 -10.57 42.85 39.59
CA GLN A 191 -10.05 44.21 39.78
C GLN A 191 -10.87 45.06 40.73
N GLU A 192 -12.21 44.91 40.77
CA GLU A 192 -13.08 45.58 41.72
C GLU A 192 -12.84 45.07 43.17
N VAL A 193 -12.65 43.77 43.36
CA VAL A 193 -12.32 43.13 44.65
C VAL A 193 -10.94 43.56 45.13
N GLU A 194 -9.92 43.60 44.26
CA GLU A 194 -8.58 44.09 44.59
C GLU A 194 -8.58 45.56 45.01
N ASN A 195 -9.38 46.40 44.33
CA ASN A 195 -9.48 47.81 44.65
C ASN A 195 -10.24 48.08 45.96
N ASP A 196 -11.22 47.24 46.33
CA ASP A 196 -12.06 47.43 47.53
C ASP A 196 -11.39 46.83 48.79
N THR A 197 -10.60 45.77 48.65
CA THR A 197 -9.96 45.09 49.80
C THR A 197 -8.51 45.55 50.05
N GLY A 198 -7.85 46.18 49.12
CA GLY A 198 -6.44 46.60 49.25
C GLY A 198 -5.47 45.44 49.41
N ILE A 199 -5.89 44.24 49.15
CA ILE A 199 -5.11 43.02 49.21
C ILE A 199 -4.75 42.63 47.77
N ASP A 200 -3.49 42.72 47.42
CA ASP A 200 -2.93 42.16 46.19
C ASP A 200 -3.12 40.63 46.25
N LEU A 201 -4.15 40.11 45.59
CA LEU A 201 -4.36 38.69 45.37
C LEU A 201 -3.42 38.25 44.24
N GLY A 202 -2.13 38.27 44.55
CA GLY A 202 -1.13 37.72 43.64
C GLY A 202 -1.52 36.29 43.22
N ASP A 203 -1.50 36.07 41.95
CA ASP A 203 -1.74 34.80 41.27
C ASP A 203 -0.94 33.63 41.94
N GLU A 204 -1.58 32.96 42.93
CA GLU A 204 -1.10 31.66 43.39
C GLU A 204 -1.63 30.58 42.44
N THR A 205 -0.98 30.47 41.30
CA THR A 205 -0.97 29.18 40.57
C THR A 205 -0.38 28.15 41.49
N LEU A 206 -1.22 27.33 42.11
CA LEU A 206 -0.86 26.19 42.94
C LEU A 206 -0.07 25.14 42.15
N ASN A 207 1.23 25.36 42.00
CA ASN A 207 2.15 24.28 41.72
C ASN A 207 2.44 23.52 43.02
N GLY A 208 1.53 22.70 43.44
CA GLY A 208 1.63 21.81 44.59
C GLY A 208 2.36 20.52 44.23
N SER A 209 3.67 20.54 44.23
CA SER A 209 4.45 19.30 44.35
C SER A 209 4.43 18.86 45.80
N PRO A 210 4.02 17.64 46.15
CA PRO A 210 4.07 17.14 47.50
C PRO A 210 5.54 16.83 47.86
N LYS A 211 6.09 17.54 48.86
CA LYS A 211 7.30 17.15 49.55
C LYS A 211 7.02 15.88 50.37
N SER A 212 7.58 14.77 49.99
CA SER A 212 7.68 13.62 50.88
C SER A 212 8.86 13.85 51.83
N GLU A 213 8.56 14.00 53.11
CA GLU A 213 9.55 13.81 54.19
C GLU A 213 9.88 12.33 54.29
N THR A 214 11.14 12.01 54.14
CA THR A 214 11.70 10.71 54.60
C THR A 214 12.99 10.98 55.36
N GLU A 215 12.97 10.41 56.59
CA GLU A 215 14.01 10.50 57.60
C GLU A 215 15.31 9.81 57.17
N GLU A 216 16.38 10.28 57.82
CA GLU A 216 17.76 9.91 57.75
C GLU A 216 18.08 8.42 57.85
N SER A 217 19.10 7.98 57.11
CA SER A 217 20.17 7.15 57.62
C SER A 217 21.42 7.34 56.75
N GLY A 218 22.50 7.72 57.40
CA GLY A 218 23.76 8.10 56.78
C GLY A 218 24.57 6.92 56.27
N GLU A 219 25.41 7.24 55.33
CA GLU A 219 26.76 6.68 55.16
C GLU A 219 27.59 7.66 54.30
N GLU A 220 28.78 7.98 54.87
CA GLU A 220 29.76 8.88 54.28
C GLU A 220 30.42 8.25 53.06
N VAL A 221 30.50 8.98 51.94
CA VAL A 221 31.52 8.75 50.91
C VAL A 221 32.08 10.07 50.45
N ASP A 222 33.41 10.20 50.65
CA ASP A 222 34.26 11.30 50.16
C ASP A 222 34.06 11.59 48.68
N LEU A 223 33.89 12.84 48.33
CA LEU A 223 34.05 13.34 46.96
C LEU A 223 34.81 14.65 46.93
N ASP A 224 35.85 14.60 46.17
CA ASP A 224 36.83 15.61 45.78
C ASP A 224 36.20 16.91 45.29
N TYR A 225 36.67 18.02 45.88
CA TYR A 225 36.30 19.37 45.54
C TYR A 225 37.10 19.86 44.30
N GLN A 226 36.46 20.02 43.17
CA GLN A 226 36.94 20.92 42.14
C GLN A 226 36.16 22.23 42.19
N LYS A 227 36.87 23.27 42.59
CA LYS A 227 36.46 24.67 42.58
C LYS A 227 36.28 25.16 41.14
N SER A 228 35.07 25.53 40.75
CA SER A 228 34.85 26.47 39.65
C SER A 228 34.49 27.82 40.24
N GLU A 229 35.33 28.79 39.97
CA GLU A 229 35.10 30.20 40.29
C GLU A 229 33.97 30.74 39.42
N SER A 230 32.81 31.02 40.03
CA SER A 230 31.75 31.82 39.42
C SER A 230 32.11 33.29 39.54
N GLN A 231 32.29 33.94 38.42
CA GLN A 231 32.37 35.42 38.33
C GLN A 231 31.02 36.01 38.74
N PRO A 232 31.00 37.21 39.38
CA PRO A 232 29.74 37.88 39.67
C PRO A 232 29.02 38.29 38.39
N PRO A 233 27.67 38.31 38.40
CA PRO A 233 26.86 38.63 37.22
C PRO A 233 27.18 40.03 36.70
N THR A 234 27.21 40.17 35.39
CA THR A 234 27.43 41.44 34.71
C THR A 234 26.23 42.37 34.89
N ILE A 235 26.46 43.69 34.70
CA ILE A 235 25.41 44.71 34.84
C ILE A 235 24.25 44.43 33.86
N GLU A 236 24.50 43.85 32.69
CA GLU A 236 23.49 43.42 31.72
C GLU A 236 22.64 42.27 32.24
N GLU A 237 23.22 41.29 32.94
CA GLU A 237 22.43 40.18 33.56
C GLU A 237 21.60 40.66 34.75
N ILE A 238 22.00 41.75 35.43
CA ILE A 238 21.21 42.38 36.49
C ILE A 238 20.09 43.23 35.90
N GLU A 239 20.31 43.91 34.75
CA GLU A 239 19.28 44.63 34.03
C GLU A 239 18.24 43.69 33.44
N ASP A 240 18.61 42.55 32.85
CA ASP A 240 17.68 41.53 32.36
C ASP A 240 16.87 40.92 33.51
N MET A 241 17.46 40.65 34.68
CA MET A 241 16.73 40.22 35.88
C MET A 241 15.80 41.31 36.46
N MET A 242 16.16 42.60 36.35
CA MET A 242 15.32 43.71 36.75
C MET A 242 14.18 43.97 35.76
N ASP A 243 14.40 43.77 34.48
CA ASP A 243 13.33 43.81 33.48
C ASP A 243 12.37 42.62 33.59
N GLU A 244 12.81 41.42 33.97
CA GLU A 244 11.93 40.30 34.32
C GLU A 244 11.12 40.57 35.58
N LEU A 245 11.65 41.32 36.55
CA LEU A 245 10.94 41.70 37.78
C LEU A 245 9.99 42.90 37.58
N ASN A 246 10.29 43.80 36.65
CA ASN A 246 9.43 44.97 36.32
C ASN A 246 8.41 44.66 35.21
N GLY A 247 8.52 43.54 34.54
CA GLY A 247 7.56 43.10 33.51
C GLY A 247 6.23 42.53 34.05
N ARG A 248 6.06 42.49 35.39
CA ARG A 248 4.83 42.00 36.02
C ARG A 248 3.94 43.17 36.49
N SER A 249 3.27 43.83 35.57
CA SER A 249 2.04 44.59 35.83
C SER A 249 1.54 45.29 34.57
N GLN A 250 1.19 44.51 33.54
CA GLN A 250 0.14 44.91 32.60
C GLN A 250 -0.86 43.78 32.53
N PRO A 251 -2.19 44.06 32.52
CA PRO A 251 -3.18 43.02 32.29
C PRO A 251 -2.90 42.45 30.90
N GLN A 252 -2.37 41.26 30.82
CA GLN A 252 -2.35 40.49 29.59
C GLN A 252 -3.81 40.26 29.20
N ASP A 253 -4.21 40.78 28.03
CA ASP A 253 -5.40 40.35 27.33
C ASP A 253 -5.17 38.87 26.95
N THR A 254 -5.32 37.96 27.90
CA THR A 254 -5.27 36.52 27.65
C THR A 254 -6.52 36.16 26.87
N GLU A 255 -6.32 35.70 25.64
CA GLU A 255 -7.44 35.14 24.87
C GLU A 255 -7.93 33.85 25.54
N PRO A 256 -9.24 33.56 25.52
CA PRO A 256 -9.77 32.33 26.10
C PRO A 256 -9.24 31.11 25.32
N GLU A 257 -8.71 30.13 26.03
CA GLU A 257 -8.19 28.87 25.51
C GLU A 257 -9.11 27.70 25.91
N VAL A 258 -8.99 26.53 25.23
CA VAL A 258 -9.79 25.33 25.53
C VAL A 258 -8.89 24.29 26.18
N GLU A 259 -8.78 24.32 27.50
CA GLU A 259 -7.86 23.48 28.28
C GLU A 259 -8.16 21.97 28.15
N THR A 260 -9.42 21.58 28.16
CA THR A 260 -9.86 20.19 28.10
C THR A 260 -9.53 19.52 26.74
N MET A 261 -9.41 20.31 25.67
CA MET A 261 -9.01 19.81 24.36
C MET A 261 -7.50 19.57 24.33
N ASP A 262 -6.73 20.50 24.86
CA ASP A 262 -5.27 20.37 24.93
C ASP A 262 -4.86 19.21 25.86
N ALA A 263 -5.57 19.03 26.99
CA ALA A 263 -5.36 17.89 27.90
C ALA A 263 -5.64 16.55 27.20
N LEU A 264 -6.74 16.44 26.45
CA LEU A 264 -7.06 15.24 25.67
C LEU A 264 -5.98 14.95 24.62
N ASP A 265 -5.55 15.95 23.87
CA ASP A 265 -4.54 15.81 22.84
C ASP A 265 -3.18 15.37 23.43
N GLU A 266 -2.80 15.91 24.58
CA GLU A 266 -1.57 15.52 25.27
C GLU A 266 -1.65 14.08 25.80
N ALA A 267 -2.76 13.72 26.44
CA ALA A 267 -3.00 12.36 26.92
C ALA A 267 -3.05 11.32 25.79
N LEU A 268 -3.61 11.68 24.62
CA LEU A 268 -3.61 10.82 23.44
C LEU A 268 -2.20 10.61 22.87
N LYS A 269 -1.30 11.60 22.96
CA LYS A 269 0.11 11.45 22.56
C LYS A 269 0.85 10.39 23.41
N ASP A 270 0.47 10.21 24.67
CA ASP A 270 1.05 9.19 25.54
C ASP A 270 0.64 7.76 25.19
N LEU A 271 -0.45 7.59 24.44
CA LEU A 271 -0.87 6.30 23.91
C LEU A 271 -0.04 5.86 22.69
N ILE A 272 0.73 6.77 22.11
CA ILE A 272 1.52 6.51 20.90
C ILE A 272 2.83 5.80 21.28
N ASN A 273 3.19 4.79 20.51
CA ASN A 273 4.49 4.15 20.65
C ASN A 273 5.60 4.98 19.99
N ARG A 274 6.35 5.71 20.81
CA ARG A 274 7.53 6.47 20.36
C ARG A 274 8.74 5.58 20.01
N GLY A 275 8.77 4.32 20.46
CA GLY A 275 9.90 3.39 20.33
C GLY A 275 9.88 2.49 19.09
N GLY A 276 8.75 2.31 18.41
CA GLY A 276 8.58 1.46 17.22
C GLY A 276 9.34 2.00 15.98
N ARG A 277 9.50 1.16 14.94
CA ARG A 277 10.06 1.59 13.65
C ARG A 277 8.94 2.14 12.76
N GLU A 278 9.19 3.26 12.08
CA GLU A 278 8.22 3.88 11.17
C GLU A 278 7.98 2.99 9.94
N ASN A 279 6.71 2.86 9.53
CA ASN A 279 6.34 2.15 8.32
C ASN A 279 6.59 3.01 7.08
N HIS A 280 7.26 2.44 6.09
CA HIS A 280 7.49 3.05 4.79
C HIS A 280 6.50 2.50 3.77
N TYR A 281 5.57 3.33 3.32
CA TYR A 281 4.55 2.95 2.33
C TYR A 281 5.09 3.16 0.92
N ILE A 282 5.37 2.07 0.23
CA ILE A 282 6.00 2.07 -1.09
C ILE A 282 4.95 1.76 -2.13
N GLU A 283 4.86 2.60 -3.15
CA GLU A 283 3.89 2.47 -4.22
C GLU A 283 4.44 1.70 -5.41
N LEU A 284 3.54 1.09 -6.18
CA LEU A 284 3.89 0.43 -7.42
C LEU A 284 4.05 1.48 -8.55
N PRO A 285 5.16 1.47 -9.30
CA PRO A 285 5.35 2.37 -10.43
C PRO A 285 4.43 1.99 -11.59
N LYS A 286 3.99 3.00 -12.32
CA LYS A 286 3.39 2.79 -13.63
C LYS A 286 4.52 2.71 -14.66
N VAL A 287 4.85 1.48 -15.07
CA VAL A 287 5.96 1.21 -16.00
C VAL A 287 5.51 1.36 -17.44
N ASP A 288 6.39 1.83 -18.30
CA ASP A 288 6.19 1.80 -19.76
C ASP A 288 6.38 0.37 -20.27
N ILE A 289 5.27 -0.36 -20.44
CA ILE A 289 5.29 -1.78 -20.83
C ILE A 289 5.93 -1.98 -22.20
N ASP A 290 5.76 -1.05 -23.15
CA ASP A 290 6.36 -1.16 -24.49
C ASP A 290 7.89 -1.09 -24.45
N LYS A 291 8.45 -0.43 -23.44
CA LYS A 291 9.89 -0.40 -23.19
C LYS A 291 10.39 -1.63 -22.44
N VAL A 292 9.59 -2.15 -21.49
CA VAL A 292 9.96 -3.30 -20.66
C VAL A 292 9.88 -4.60 -21.45
N VAL A 293 8.81 -4.79 -22.22
CA VAL A 293 8.57 -6.02 -22.99
C VAL A 293 9.34 -5.98 -24.30
N ILE A 294 10.13 -7.01 -24.53
CA ILE A 294 10.76 -7.26 -25.84
C ILE A 294 9.83 -8.17 -26.64
N SER A 295 9.38 -7.69 -27.78
CA SER A 295 8.39 -8.42 -28.60
C SER A 295 8.92 -9.77 -29.09
N ASN A 296 8.01 -10.72 -29.30
CA ASN A 296 8.32 -12.08 -29.77
C ASN A 296 9.13 -12.05 -31.08
N GLU A 297 8.80 -11.15 -32.00
CA GLU A 297 9.50 -11.00 -33.27
C GLU A 297 10.96 -10.61 -33.06
N LYS A 298 11.23 -9.59 -32.21
CA LYS A 298 12.60 -9.13 -31.91
C LYS A 298 13.43 -10.21 -31.23
N VAL A 299 12.83 -10.93 -30.29
CA VAL A 299 13.49 -12.05 -29.59
C VAL A 299 13.96 -13.09 -30.60
N HIS A 300 13.05 -13.58 -31.45
CA HIS A 300 13.37 -14.67 -32.37
C HIS A 300 14.15 -14.23 -33.60
N GLU A 301 14.09 -12.97 -33.99
CA GLU A 301 15.00 -12.42 -35.02
C GLU A 301 16.45 -12.39 -34.53
N ALA A 302 16.67 -11.96 -33.29
CA ALA A 302 18.00 -12.01 -32.67
C ALA A 302 18.57 -13.45 -32.59
N PHE A 303 17.72 -14.41 -32.18
CA PHE A 303 18.13 -15.83 -32.20
C PHE A 303 18.45 -16.32 -33.59
N LYS A 304 17.62 -16.03 -34.58
CA LYS A 304 17.83 -16.44 -35.97
C LYS A 304 19.14 -15.87 -36.53
N GLU A 305 19.38 -14.60 -36.32
CA GLU A 305 20.60 -13.93 -36.73
C GLU A 305 21.82 -14.57 -36.08
N HIS A 306 21.79 -14.78 -34.77
CA HIS A 306 22.85 -15.38 -34.00
C HIS A 306 23.18 -16.79 -34.50
N TRP A 307 22.18 -17.68 -34.60
CA TRP A 307 22.40 -19.05 -35.05
C TRP A 307 22.94 -19.11 -36.49
N THR A 308 22.50 -18.20 -37.36
CA THR A 308 22.99 -18.11 -38.72
C THR A 308 24.47 -17.70 -38.73
N ASN A 309 24.83 -16.66 -38.00
CA ASN A 309 26.19 -16.16 -37.94
C ASN A 309 27.15 -17.18 -37.28
N LEU A 310 26.67 -17.83 -36.19
CA LEU A 310 27.43 -18.88 -35.51
C LEU A 310 27.69 -20.10 -36.45
N ASN A 311 26.67 -20.51 -37.20
CA ASN A 311 26.83 -21.60 -38.17
C ASN A 311 27.86 -21.25 -39.25
N ILE A 312 27.81 -20.04 -39.81
CA ILE A 312 28.80 -19.57 -40.80
C ILE A 312 30.21 -19.62 -40.21
N ARG A 313 30.39 -19.16 -38.97
CA ARG A 313 31.67 -19.18 -38.26
C ARG A 313 32.19 -20.61 -38.08
N ILE A 314 31.33 -21.51 -37.58
CA ILE A 314 31.67 -22.92 -37.35
C ILE A 314 32.00 -23.62 -38.66
N GLN A 315 31.23 -23.42 -39.72
CA GLN A 315 31.50 -23.99 -41.06
C GLN A 315 32.85 -23.52 -41.61
N SER A 316 33.20 -22.25 -41.42
CA SER A 316 34.50 -21.73 -41.84
C SER A 316 35.67 -22.39 -41.07
N GLN A 317 35.49 -22.53 -39.74
CA GLN A 317 36.50 -23.21 -38.90
C GLN A 317 36.63 -24.70 -39.24
N PHE A 318 35.52 -25.38 -39.51
CA PHE A 318 35.50 -26.78 -39.92
C PHE A 318 36.25 -27.01 -41.23
N LYS A 319 36.04 -26.12 -42.22
CA LYS A 319 36.77 -26.18 -43.50
C LYS A 319 38.28 -25.97 -43.35
N GLN A 320 38.69 -25.13 -42.41
CA GLN A 320 40.10 -24.85 -42.14
C GLN A 320 40.78 -25.97 -41.35
N ASN A 321 40.12 -26.54 -40.37
CA ASN A 321 40.68 -27.60 -39.53
C ASN A 321 39.61 -28.59 -39.07
N PRO A 322 39.20 -29.56 -39.89
CA PRO A 322 38.22 -30.58 -39.54
C PRO A 322 38.60 -31.38 -38.29
N ASN A 323 39.90 -31.60 -38.06
CA ASN A 323 40.41 -32.37 -36.93
C ASN A 323 40.12 -31.69 -35.56
N TYR A 324 39.86 -30.39 -35.53
CA TYR A 324 39.50 -29.69 -34.32
C TYR A 324 38.12 -30.14 -33.75
N PHE A 325 37.27 -30.68 -34.63
CA PHE A 325 35.93 -31.16 -34.30
C PHE A 325 35.84 -32.67 -34.07
N ILE A 326 36.99 -33.39 -34.04
CA ILE A 326 37.05 -34.86 -33.91
C ILE A 326 36.34 -35.37 -32.64
N HIS A 327 36.32 -34.59 -31.54
CA HIS A 327 35.63 -34.99 -30.30
C HIS A 327 34.12 -35.15 -30.46
N THR A 328 33.54 -34.55 -31.51
CA THR A 328 32.08 -34.58 -31.81
C THR A 328 31.78 -35.42 -33.06
N LEU A 329 32.81 -35.89 -33.78
CA LEU A 329 32.68 -36.63 -35.04
C LEU A 329 33.37 -38.00 -34.93
N ASN A 330 32.88 -38.96 -35.72
CA ASN A 330 33.61 -40.22 -35.90
C ASN A 330 34.87 -39.96 -36.74
N PRO A 331 36.08 -40.22 -36.22
CA PRO A 331 37.34 -39.97 -36.95
C PRO A 331 37.46 -40.67 -38.29
N GLU A 332 36.71 -41.77 -38.46
CA GLU A 332 36.75 -42.58 -39.68
C GLU A 332 35.87 -42.07 -40.82
N ASN A 333 34.94 -41.17 -40.50
CA ASN A 333 33.95 -40.65 -41.44
C ASN A 333 33.67 -39.17 -41.22
N ILE A 334 34.61 -38.31 -41.60
CA ILE A 334 34.45 -36.85 -41.51
C ILE A 334 33.50 -36.39 -42.63
N PRO A 335 32.34 -35.81 -42.33
CA PRO A 335 31.40 -35.35 -43.34
C PRO A 335 31.93 -34.14 -44.11
N GLU A 336 31.42 -33.89 -45.32
CA GLU A 336 31.78 -32.72 -46.13
C GLU A 336 31.34 -31.39 -45.48
N SER A 337 30.29 -31.42 -44.65
CA SER A 337 29.79 -30.27 -43.89
C SER A 337 29.43 -30.69 -42.48
N TYR A 338 29.67 -29.84 -41.52
CA TYR A 338 29.35 -30.04 -40.12
C TYR A 338 28.14 -29.16 -39.70
N ASP A 339 27.03 -29.78 -39.34
CA ASP A 339 25.90 -29.06 -38.76
C ASP A 339 26.00 -29.14 -37.24
N PRO A 340 26.29 -28.00 -36.55
CA PRO A 340 26.45 -27.99 -35.10
C PRO A 340 25.14 -28.22 -34.34
N TYR A 341 24.00 -28.08 -34.99
CA TYR A 341 22.67 -28.19 -34.38
C TYR A 341 22.01 -29.52 -34.63
N GLU A 342 22.51 -30.35 -35.52
CA GLU A 342 21.85 -31.59 -35.98
C GLU A 342 21.40 -32.50 -34.83
N VAL A 343 22.27 -32.69 -33.83
CA VAL A 343 21.99 -33.56 -32.68
C VAL A 343 20.87 -32.93 -31.83
N LEU A 344 20.99 -31.64 -31.49
CA LEU A 344 20.04 -30.93 -30.66
C LEU A 344 18.64 -30.85 -31.30
N ASP A 345 18.62 -30.60 -32.60
CA ASP A 345 17.37 -30.56 -33.36
C ASP A 345 16.71 -31.93 -33.47
N LYS A 346 17.49 -33.02 -33.65
CA LYS A 346 16.98 -34.41 -33.62
C LYS A 346 16.36 -34.74 -32.25
N GLU A 347 16.99 -34.35 -31.16
CA GLU A 347 16.47 -34.55 -29.82
C GLU A 347 15.15 -33.80 -29.61
N PHE A 348 15.05 -32.52 -30.05
CA PHE A 348 13.83 -31.78 -30.04
C PHE A 348 12.70 -32.48 -30.80
N TYR A 349 12.92 -32.95 -32.01
CA TYR A 349 11.92 -33.65 -32.81
C TYR A 349 11.52 -34.99 -32.19
N ALA A 350 12.46 -35.71 -31.58
CA ALA A 350 12.17 -36.94 -30.84
C ALA A 350 11.27 -36.67 -29.63
N PHE A 351 11.60 -35.64 -28.84
CA PHE A 351 10.77 -35.16 -27.73
C PHE A 351 9.37 -34.75 -28.22
N LYS A 352 9.29 -33.91 -29.25
CA LYS A 352 8.01 -33.45 -29.81
C LYS A 352 7.11 -34.63 -30.21
N LYS A 353 7.68 -35.68 -30.81
CA LYS A 353 6.95 -36.89 -31.22
C LYS A 353 6.37 -37.65 -30.02
N SER A 354 7.12 -37.78 -28.93
CA SER A 354 6.63 -38.44 -27.71
C SER A 354 5.57 -37.58 -27.00
N ALA A 355 5.81 -36.28 -26.86
CA ALA A 355 4.91 -35.32 -26.22
C ALA A 355 3.52 -35.21 -26.87
N GLN A 356 3.43 -35.45 -28.19
CA GLN A 356 2.14 -35.42 -28.92
C GLN A 356 1.11 -36.40 -28.32
N LYS A 357 1.54 -37.54 -27.78
CA LYS A 357 0.63 -38.53 -27.16
C LYS A 357 0.08 -37.99 -25.83
N GLU A 358 0.96 -37.44 -24.99
CA GLU A 358 0.62 -36.87 -23.69
C GLU A 358 -0.33 -35.67 -23.84
N VAL A 359 0.00 -34.76 -24.74
CA VAL A 359 -0.83 -33.59 -25.07
C VAL A 359 -2.22 -34.03 -25.58
N SER A 360 -2.29 -35.06 -26.44
CA SER A 360 -3.58 -35.55 -26.94
C SER A 360 -4.42 -36.18 -25.84
N TYR A 361 -3.82 -36.83 -24.86
CA TYR A 361 -4.50 -37.33 -23.69
C TYR A 361 -5.07 -36.20 -22.81
N LEU A 362 -4.24 -35.18 -22.51
CA LEU A 362 -4.64 -34.00 -21.76
C LEU A 362 -5.81 -33.25 -22.42
N VAL A 363 -5.76 -33.09 -23.75
CA VAL A 363 -6.84 -32.48 -24.54
C VAL A 363 -8.12 -33.25 -24.38
N LYS A 364 -8.07 -34.60 -24.53
CA LYS A 364 -9.25 -35.46 -24.38
C LYS A 364 -9.86 -35.34 -22.98
N GLU A 365 -9.03 -35.37 -21.95
CA GLU A 365 -9.51 -35.24 -20.58
C GLU A 365 -10.13 -33.84 -20.32
N PHE A 366 -9.50 -32.80 -20.82
CA PHE A 366 -10.01 -31.42 -20.72
C PHE A 366 -11.35 -31.27 -21.42
N GLU A 367 -11.52 -31.76 -22.65
CA GLU A 367 -12.77 -31.69 -23.40
C GLU A 367 -13.88 -32.51 -22.70
N CYS A 368 -13.55 -33.65 -22.12
CA CYS A 368 -14.49 -34.42 -21.31
C CYS A 368 -14.96 -33.61 -20.08
N LYS A 369 -14.05 -33.00 -19.34
CA LYS A 369 -14.38 -32.17 -18.15
C LYS A 369 -15.15 -30.91 -18.56
N LYS A 370 -14.79 -30.27 -19.66
CA LYS A 370 -15.49 -29.11 -20.22
C LYS A 370 -16.93 -29.46 -20.58
N SER A 371 -17.14 -30.58 -21.28
CA SER A 371 -18.47 -31.07 -21.66
C SER A 371 -19.31 -31.45 -20.45
N ALA A 372 -18.73 -32.15 -19.46
CA ALA A 372 -19.42 -32.50 -18.22
C ALA A 372 -19.80 -31.23 -17.41
N GLY A 373 -18.92 -30.25 -17.33
CA GLY A 373 -19.20 -28.95 -16.70
C GLY A 373 -20.28 -28.14 -17.43
N ALA A 374 -20.29 -28.16 -18.75
CA ALA A 374 -21.34 -27.57 -19.55
C ALA A 374 -22.70 -28.24 -19.30
N TYR A 375 -22.74 -29.56 -19.28
CA TYR A 375 -23.94 -30.32 -18.96
C TYR A 375 -24.46 -30.05 -17.54
N ALA A 376 -23.56 -29.96 -16.55
CA ALA A 376 -23.93 -29.64 -15.17
C ALA A 376 -24.52 -28.23 -15.00
N ARG A 377 -24.14 -27.28 -15.88
CA ARG A 377 -24.68 -25.92 -15.90
C ARG A 377 -25.91 -25.75 -16.80
N ALA A 378 -26.24 -26.77 -17.57
CA ALA A 378 -27.41 -26.71 -18.44
C ALA A 378 -28.69 -26.58 -17.60
N THR A 379 -29.45 -25.52 -17.88
CA THR A 379 -30.75 -25.29 -17.26
C THR A 379 -31.85 -25.57 -18.27
N THR A 380 -32.91 -26.20 -17.80
CA THR A 380 -34.09 -26.42 -18.63
C THR A 380 -35.05 -25.23 -18.46
N SER A 381 -35.29 -24.48 -19.52
CA SER A 381 -36.29 -23.39 -19.52
C SER A 381 -37.49 -23.75 -20.34
N ARG A 382 -38.67 -23.23 -19.95
CA ARG A 382 -39.90 -23.36 -20.71
C ARG A 382 -39.87 -22.39 -21.88
N THR A 383 -40.25 -22.83 -23.08
CA THR A 383 -40.19 -22.00 -24.30
C THR A 383 -41.39 -21.08 -24.47
N GLY A 384 -42.48 -21.24 -23.71
CA GLY A 384 -43.76 -20.58 -23.95
C GLY A 384 -44.58 -21.23 -25.08
N ILE A 385 -44.03 -22.23 -25.78
CA ILE A 385 -44.74 -22.98 -26.83
C ILE A 385 -45.35 -24.23 -26.23
N LEU A 386 -46.64 -24.45 -26.44
CA LEU A 386 -47.32 -25.66 -25.94
C LEU A 386 -46.76 -26.90 -26.61
N ASP A 387 -46.53 -27.93 -25.81
CA ASP A 387 -46.16 -29.25 -26.29
C ASP A 387 -47.41 -30.07 -26.57
N THR A 388 -47.76 -30.18 -27.85
CA THR A 388 -48.98 -30.87 -28.30
C THR A 388 -48.99 -32.36 -27.94
N ALA A 389 -47.81 -32.99 -27.71
CA ALA A 389 -47.69 -34.37 -27.31
C ALA A 389 -48.17 -34.63 -25.87
N VAL A 390 -48.02 -33.66 -24.99
CA VAL A 390 -48.42 -33.75 -23.57
C VAL A 390 -49.66 -32.91 -23.23
N LEU A 391 -50.22 -32.19 -24.21
CA LEU A 391 -51.33 -31.28 -23.99
C LEU A 391 -52.59 -31.99 -23.46
N HIS A 392 -52.80 -33.27 -23.79
CA HIS A 392 -53.92 -34.08 -23.30
C HIS A 392 -53.87 -34.32 -21.78
N THR A 393 -52.71 -34.12 -21.13
CA THR A 393 -52.51 -34.28 -19.68
C THR A 393 -52.82 -33.04 -18.87
N TYR A 394 -53.36 -31.96 -19.46
CA TYR A 394 -53.57 -30.64 -18.88
C TYR A 394 -54.30 -30.59 -17.54
N LYS A 395 -55.10 -31.63 -17.21
CA LYS A 395 -55.86 -31.72 -15.96
C LYS A 395 -55.01 -32.11 -14.74
N PHE A 396 -53.84 -32.71 -14.95
CA PHE A 396 -52.98 -33.22 -13.88
C PHE A 396 -51.48 -33.00 -14.10
N ASN A 397 -51.11 -32.33 -15.17
CA ASN A 397 -49.73 -31.99 -15.45
C ASN A 397 -49.61 -30.47 -15.75
N GLU A 398 -48.80 -29.77 -14.96
CA GLU A 398 -48.55 -28.34 -15.14
C GLU A 398 -47.47 -28.07 -16.19
N ASP A 399 -46.68 -29.08 -16.58
CA ASP A 399 -45.57 -28.97 -17.54
C ASP A 399 -46.05 -29.19 -18.99
N LEU A 400 -46.86 -28.26 -19.47
CA LEU A 400 -47.46 -28.31 -20.81
C LEU A 400 -46.65 -27.61 -21.91
N PHE A 401 -45.53 -26.97 -21.54
CA PHE A 401 -44.71 -26.25 -22.48
C PHE A 401 -43.48 -27.05 -22.90
N LYS A 402 -43.10 -26.90 -24.18
CA LYS A 402 -41.84 -27.45 -24.66
C LYS A 402 -40.70 -26.90 -23.86
N LYS A 403 -39.74 -27.74 -23.49
CA LYS A 403 -38.55 -27.38 -22.74
C LYS A 403 -37.37 -27.29 -23.68
N VAL A 404 -36.56 -26.22 -23.52
CA VAL A 404 -35.27 -26.04 -24.20
C VAL A 404 -34.17 -26.07 -23.16
N SER A 405 -33.16 -26.86 -23.42
CA SER A 405 -31.95 -26.86 -22.59
C SER A 405 -31.06 -25.72 -23.02
N VAL A 406 -30.90 -24.71 -22.16
CA VAL A 406 -30.00 -23.59 -22.36
C VAL A 406 -28.70 -23.90 -21.62
N VAL A 407 -27.63 -24.01 -22.38
CA VAL A 407 -26.26 -24.14 -21.82
C VAL A 407 -25.65 -22.75 -21.77
N PRO A 408 -25.43 -22.18 -20.59
CA PRO A 408 -24.75 -20.88 -20.50
C PRO A 408 -23.32 -20.99 -21.05
N ASP A 409 -22.88 -19.95 -21.72
CA ASP A 409 -21.52 -19.89 -22.24
C ASP A 409 -20.48 -20.13 -21.14
N GLY A 410 -19.49 -20.94 -21.45
CA GLY A 410 -18.38 -21.21 -20.53
C GLY A 410 -17.49 -19.99 -20.44
N LYS A 411 -16.94 -19.75 -19.24
CA LYS A 411 -15.95 -18.66 -19.07
C LYS A 411 -14.70 -18.97 -19.88
N ASN A 412 -14.27 -17.99 -20.67
CA ASN A 412 -13.01 -18.05 -21.41
C ASN A 412 -11.84 -17.83 -20.47
N HIS A 413 -10.85 -18.70 -20.57
CA HIS A 413 -9.61 -18.59 -19.79
C HIS A 413 -8.45 -18.14 -20.68
N GLY A 414 -7.56 -17.31 -20.13
CA GLY A 414 -6.27 -16.96 -20.71
C GLY A 414 -5.14 -17.38 -19.77
N LEU A 415 -3.99 -17.75 -20.32
CA LEU A 415 -2.81 -18.16 -19.55
C LEU A 415 -1.62 -17.26 -19.88
N VAL A 416 -0.97 -16.78 -18.82
CA VAL A 416 0.31 -16.08 -18.95
C VAL A 416 1.34 -16.87 -18.16
N PHE A 417 2.42 -17.25 -18.81
CA PHE A 417 3.53 -17.98 -18.19
C PHE A 417 4.71 -17.02 -18.01
N ILE A 418 5.29 -17.05 -16.82
CA ILE A 418 6.52 -16.32 -16.51
C ILE A 418 7.59 -17.36 -16.26
N LEU A 419 8.60 -17.37 -17.11
CA LEU A 419 9.73 -18.27 -17.03
C LEU A 419 10.90 -17.58 -16.35
N ASP A 420 11.45 -18.24 -15.36
CA ASP A 420 12.69 -17.83 -14.72
C ASP A 420 13.87 -18.04 -15.68
N TRP A 421 14.60 -16.94 -15.95
CA TRP A 421 15.79 -16.97 -16.81
C TRP A 421 17.05 -16.67 -15.99
N SER A 422 17.08 -17.18 -14.75
CA SER A 422 18.20 -17.00 -13.82
C SER A 422 19.24 -18.11 -13.92
N GLY A 423 20.43 -17.83 -13.36
CA GLY A 423 21.54 -18.77 -13.38
C GLY A 423 21.29 -20.08 -12.64
N SER A 424 20.45 -20.09 -11.61
CA SER A 424 20.06 -21.29 -10.84
C SER A 424 19.28 -22.30 -11.67
N MET A 425 18.53 -21.82 -12.67
CA MET A 425 17.72 -22.66 -13.55
C MET A 425 18.52 -23.58 -14.50
N ASN A 426 19.84 -23.43 -14.61
CA ASN A 426 20.65 -24.14 -15.58
C ASN A 426 20.37 -25.65 -15.62
N ASN A 427 20.32 -26.31 -14.47
CA ASN A 427 20.13 -27.77 -14.35
C ASN A 427 18.67 -28.23 -14.56
N VAL A 428 17.69 -27.34 -14.39
CA VAL A 428 16.27 -27.67 -14.47
C VAL A 428 15.59 -27.05 -15.69
N MET A 429 16.29 -26.17 -16.41
CA MET A 429 15.75 -25.43 -17.56
C MET A 429 15.17 -26.37 -18.62
N MET A 430 15.88 -27.44 -18.99
CA MET A 430 15.44 -28.38 -20.02
C MET A 430 14.12 -29.06 -19.64
N ASP A 431 13.98 -29.50 -18.40
CA ASP A 431 12.75 -30.16 -17.94
C ASP A 431 11.59 -29.18 -17.79
N THR A 432 11.87 -27.96 -17.35
CA THR A 432 10.89 -26.86 -17.31
C THR A 432 10.39 -26.54 -18.72
N LEU A 433 11.28 -26.45 -19.72
CA LEU A 433 10.89 -26.21 -21.11
C LEU A 433 10.06 -27.35 -21.71
N LYS A 434 10.39 -28.60 -21.41
CA LYS A 434 9.58 -29.75 -21.85
C LYS A 434 8.15 -29.66 -21.35
N GLN A 435 7.96 -29.30 -20.07
CA GLN A 435 6.63 -29.11 -19.49
C GLN A 435 5.92 -27.91 -20.12
N LEU A 436 6.61 -26.79 -20.27
CA LEU A 436 6.08 -25.58 -20.90
C LEU A 436 5.63 -25.85 -22.34
N TYR A 437 6.41 -26.60 -23.14
CA TYR A 437 6.05 -26.95 -24.52
C TYR A 437 4.80 -27.82 -24.57
N ASN A 438 4.66 -28.77 -23.67
CA ASN A 438 3.44 -29.56 -23.54
C ASN A 438 2.22 -28.67 -23.26
N LEU A 439 2.35 -27.69 -22.37
CA LEU A 439 1.28 -26.73 -22.06
C LEU A 439 0.97 -25.81 -23.26
N ILE A 440 1.97 -25.34 -23.98
CA ILE A 440 1.78 -24.52 -25.19
C ILE A 440 1.02 -25.32 -26.27
N TRP A 441 1.44 -26.56 -26.56
CA TRP A 441 0.73 -27.39 -27.52
C TRP A 441 -0.68 -27.73 -27.09
N PHE A 442 -0.91 -27.96 -25.78
CA PHE A 442 -2.23 -28.13 -25.20
C PHE A 442 -3.08 -26.87 -25.42
N CYS A 443 -2.60 -25.68 -25.01
CA CYS A 443 -3.32 -24.41 -25.17
C CYS A 443 -3.74 -24.15 -26.63
N ARG A 444 -2.83 -24.43 -27.55
CA ARG A 444 -3.13 -24.29 -29.00
C ARG A 444 -4.21 -25.24 -29.48
N LYS A 445 -4.19 -26.51 -29.04
CA LYS A 445 -5.22 -27.51 -29.44
C LYS A 445 -6.58 -27.17 -28.87
N VAL A 446 -6.67 -26.65 -27.63
CA VAL A 446 -7.94 -26.28 -26.99
C VAL A 446 -8.31 -24.80 -27.20
N GLN A 447 -7.51 -24.05 -27.98
CA GLN A 447 -7.72 -22.66 -28.32
C GLN A 447 -7.78 -21.71 -27.10
N ILE A 448 -6.98 -21.99 -26.09
CA ILE A 448 -6.76 -21.08 -24.95
C ILE A 448 -5.68 -20.06 -25.34
N PRO A 449 -5.98 -18.73 -25.28
CA PRO A 449 -4.97 -17.72 -25.52
C PRO A 449 -3.88 -17.77 -24.44
N TYR A 450 -2.62 -17.64 -24.87
CA TYR A 450 -1.47 -17.67 -23.97
C TYR A 450 -0.37 -16.72 -24.43
N GLU A 451 0.43 -16.26 -23.48
CA GLU A 451 1.70 -15.57 -23.68
C GLU A 451 2.73 -16.16 -22.70
N VAL A 452 3.96 -16.21 -23.15
CA VAL A 452 5.11 -16.70 -22.34
C VAL A 452 6.18 -15.63 -22.32
N TYR A 453 6.49 -15.14 -21.13
CA TYR A 453 7.55 -14.17 -20.90
C TYR A 453 8.66 -14.81 -20.07
N ALA A 454 9.91 -14.52 -20.39
CA ALA A 454 11.03 -14.80 -19.52
C ALA A 454 11.54 -13.47 -18.94
N PHE A 455 11.79 -13.40 -17.64
CA PHE A 455 12.40 -12.23 -17.05
C PHE A 455 13.92 -12.31 -17.07
N SER A 456 14.58 -11.20 -17.40
CA SER A 456 16.03 -11.10 -17.47
C SER A 456 16.50 -9.72 -17.06
N ASN A 457 17.72 -9.64 -16.52
CA ASN A 457 18.44 -8.38 -16.30
C ASN A 457 19.76 -8.32 -17.13
N ASP A 458 19.92 -9.19 -18.11
CA ASP A 458 21.09 -9.25 -19.03
C ASP A 458 20.80 -8.56 -20.38
N TYR A 459 19.52 -8.25 -20.69
CA TYR A 459 19.16 -7.70 -22.00
C TYR A 459 19.76 -6.30 -22.20
N PRO A 460 20.56 -6.08 -23.28
CA PRO A 460 21.26 -4.84 -23.50
C PRO A 460 20.33 -3.70 -23.92
N ARG A 461 20.46 -2.56 -23.26
CA ARG A 461 19.69 -1.33 -23.54
C ARG A 461 20.61 -0.12 -23.68
N PRO A 462 21.50 -0.09 -24.69
CA PRO A 462 22.51 0.96 -24.81
C PRO A 462 21.90 2.37 -24.91
N ALA A 463 20.76 2.53 -25.59
CA ALA A 463 20.09 3.82 -25.71
C ALA A 463 19.58 4.35 -24.36
N MET A 464 19.04 3.49 -23.50
CA MET A 464 18.59 3.89 -22.17
C MET A 464 19.75 4.35 -21.28
N TYR A 465 20.90 3.66 -21.36
CA TYR A 465 22.09 4.07 -20.61
C TYR A 465 22.66 5.40 -21.12
N ALA A 466 22.74 5.57 -22.44
CA ALA A 466 23.27 6.79 -23.05
C ALA A 466 22.40 8.03 -22.74
N ASN A 467 21.08 7.86 -22.78
CA ASN A 467 20.12 8.95 -22.60
C ASN A 467 19.64 9.09 -21.13
N LYS A 468 20.09 8.23 -20.21
CA LYS A 468 19.60 8.15 -18.83
C LYS A 468 18.06 7.98 -18.76
N GLU A 469 17.49 7.34 -19.77
CA GLU A 469 16.05 7.07 -19.80
C GLU A 469 15.69 6.00 -18.77
N THR A 470 14.50 6.16 -18.17
CA THR A 470 13.93 5.20 -17.23
C THR A 470 12.58 4.68 -17.76
N PHE A 471 12.11 3.56 -17.24
CA PHE A 471 10.79 3.01 -17.59
C PHE A 471 9.62 3.82 -17.03
N TYR A 472 9.89 4.68 -16.06
CA TYR A 472 8.93 5.54 -15.36
C TYR A 472 9.69 6.72 -14.72
N GLU A 473 8.97 7.73 -14.28
CA GLU A 473 9.54 8.85 -13.53
C GLU A 473 9.80 8.44 -12.06
N PRO A 474 11.06 8.41 -11.58
CA PRO A 474 11.36 8.08 -10.20
C PRO A 474 10.76 9.12 -9.24
N LYS A 475 10.05 8.65 -8.21
CA LYS A 475 9.46 9.47 -7.14
C LYS A 475 9.79 8.87 -5.78
N ASN A 476 9.78 9.72 -4.75
CA ASN A 476 9.96 9.27 -3.38
C ASN A 476 8.93 8.18 -3.01
N MET A 477 9.37 7.13 -2.31
CA MET A 477 8.55 5.98 -1.91
C MET A 477 7.91 5.21 -3.07
N LEU A 478 8.57 5.12 -4.21
CA LEU A 478 8.15 4.33 -5.37
C LEU A 478 9.05 3.11 -5.53
N ALA A 479 8.47 1.91 -5.76
CA ALA A 479 9.25 0.71 -6.01
C ALA A 479 10.12 0.86 -7.28
N GLU A 480 11.36 0.36 -7.23
CA GLU A 480 12.28 0.44 -8.35
C GLU A 480 12.08 -0.73 -9.29
N VAL A 481 11.99 -0.42 -10.59
CA VAL A 481 12.19 -1.37 -11.67
C VAL A 481 13.50 -1.01 -12.37
N SER A 482 14.48 -1.89 -12.28
CA SER A 482 15.81 -1.64 -12.80
C SER A 482 15.81 -1.42 -14.32
N ASN A 483 16.61 -0.46 -14.80
CA ASN A 483 16.75 -0.19 -16.24
C ASN A 483 17.33 -1.39 -17.04
N ASN A 484 17.94 -2.37 -16.36
CA ASN A 484 18.42 -3.60 -16.99
C ASN A 484 17.31 -4.65 -17.14
N PHE A 485 16.19 -4.45 -16.46
CA PHE A 485 15.09 -5.39 -16.48
C PHE A 485 14.45 -5.50 -17.88
N ALA A 486 14.13 -6.71 -18.29
CA ALA A 486 13.39 -6.99 -19.51
C ALA A 486 12.47 -8.20 -19.32
N LEU A 487 11.29 -8.12 -19.91
CA LEU A 487 10.40 -9.26 -20.14
C LEU A 487 10.52 -9.67 -21.60
N LEU A 488 11.14 -10.82 -21.83
CA LEU A 488 11.35 -11.38 -23.17
C LEU A 488 10.12 -12.20 -23.55
N ASN A 489 9.35 -11.77 -24.55
CA ASN A 489 8.22 -12.56 -25.04
C ASN A 489 8.74 -13.75 -25.85
N MET A 490 8.84 -14.91 -25.17
CA MET A 490 9.38 -16.15 -25.76
C MET A 490 8.38 -16.81 -26.71
N PHE A 491 7.09 -16.85 -26.33
CA PHE A 491 6.04 -17.49 -27.15
C PHE A 491 4.73 -16.74 -27.03
N SER A 492 4.04 -16.60 -28.14
CA SER A 492 2.73 -15.95 -28.22
C SER A 492 1.72 -16.85 -28.96
N ASN A 493 0.46 -16.80 -28.53
CA ASN A 493 -0.63 -17.48 -29.24
C ASN A 493 -0.86 -16.92 -30.66
N GLN A 494 -0.36 -15.71 -30.94
CA GLN A 494 -0.45 -15.08 -32.27
C GLN A 494 0.55 -15.65 -33.28
N THR A 495 1.58 -16.34 -32.79
CA THR A 495 2.59 -16.98 -33.67
C THR A 495 1.96 -18.03 -34.57
N LYS A 496 2.26 -17.99 -35.87
CA LYS A 496 1.80 -19.01 -36.82
C LYS A 496 2.38 -20.38 -36.46
N SER A 497 1.63 -21.45 -36.68
CA SER A 497 2.06 -22.82 -36.32
C SER A 497 3.40 -23.23 -36.95
N LYS A 498 3.68 -22.74 -38.14
CA LYS A 498 4.94 -23.02 -38.83
C LYS A 498 6.14 -22.35 -38.15
N ASP A 499 5.95 -21.15 -37.64
CA ASP A 499 7.02 -20.37 -37.03
C ASP A 499 7.26 -20.81 -35.56
N LEU A 500 6.22 -21.33 -34.89
CA LEU A 500 6.32 -21.80 -33.52
C LEU A 500 7.37 -22.90 -33.32
N ASP A 501 7.45 -23.85 -34.23
CA ASP A 501 8.46 -24.93 -34.15
C ASP A 501 9.87 -24.35 -34.21
N THR A 502 10.10 -23.36 -35.09
CA THR A 502 11.39 -22.67 -35.18
C THR A 502 11.69 -21.89 -33.87
N GLN A 503 10.68 -21.23 -33.31
CA GLN A 503 10.83 -20.55 -32.04
C GLN A 503 11.17 -21.50 -30.89
N MET A 504 10.50 -22.65 -30.83
CA MET A 504 10.78 -23.70 -29.82
C MET A 504 12.19 -24.28 -29.96
N ILE A 505 12.65 -24.54 -31.19
CA ILE A 505 14.01 -25.00 -31.46
C ILE A 505 15.05 -23.98 -31.00
N ASN A 506 14.81 -22.69 -31.22
CA ASN A 506 15.71 -21.62 -30.77
C ASN A 506 15.93 -21.67 -29.25
N ILE A 507 14.87 -21.79 -28.47
CA ILE A 507 14.95 -21.84 -27.01
C ILE A 507 15.48 -23.21 -26.53
N TRP A 508 15.12 -24.30 -27.22
CA TRP A 508 15.66 -25.64 -26.94
C TRP A 508 17.19 -25.68 -27.03
N ARG A 509 17.75 -25.10 -28.08
CA ARG A 509 19.22 -25.00 -28.27
C ARG A 509 19.86 -24.25 -27.10
N CYS A 510 19.24 -23.14 -26.61
CA CYS A 510 19.72 -22.43 -25.42
C CYS A 510 19.74 -23.33 -24.19
N ALA A 511 18.65 -24.08 -23.92
CA ALA A 511 18.58 -24.95 -22.77
C ALA A 511 19.66 -26.08 -22.83
N CYS A 512 19.93 -26.62 -24.01
CA CYS A 512 21.02 -27.57 -24.18
C CYS A 512 22.39 -26.96 -23.88
N ILE A 513 22.59 -25.67 -24.21
CA ILE A 513 23.87 -24.97 -23.95
C ILE A 513 23.99 -24.63 -22.45
N PHE A 514 22.88 -24.34 -21.77
CA PHE A 514 22.86 -24.07 -20.32
C PHE A 514 23.17 -25.33 -19.49
N ASP A 515 22.78 -26.50 -19.97
CA ASP A 515 23.05 -27.76 -19.28
C ASP A 515 24.56 -28.12 -19.38
N TRP A 516 25.29 -27.82 -18.32
CA TRP A 516 26.73 -28.09 -18.25
C TRP A 516 27.09 -29.58 -18.25
N SER A 517 26.11 -30.45 -18.04
CA SER A 517 26.30 -31.89 -18.15
C SER A 517 26.41 -32.35 -19.61
N GLN A 518 25.94 -31.54 -20.56
CA GLN A 518 26.00 -31.79 -21.98
C GLN A 518 27.20 -31.07 -22.59
N SER A 519 28.00 -31.80 -23.33
CA SER A 519 29.07 -31.19 -24.09
C SER A 519 28.53 -30.59 -25.39
N THR A 520 28.34 -29.29 -25.42
CA THR A 520 27.96 -28.52 -26.61
C THR A 520 29.10 -27.59 -27.03
N PRO A 521 30.25 -28.17 -27.46
CA PRO A 521 31.41 -27.37 -27.80
C PRO A 521 31.09 -26.43 -28.97
N TYR A 522 31.64 -25.22 -28.90
CA TYR A 522 31.49 -24.16 -29.92
C TYR A 522 30.13 -23.47 -30.00
N LEU A 523 29.13 -23.89 -29.21
CA LEU A 523 27.84 -23.24 -29.17
C LEU A 523 27.83 -22.16 -28.08
N GLU A 524 27.25 -21.04 -28.41
CA GLU A 524 27.11 -19.89 -27.53
C GLU A 524 25.67 -19.37 -27.60
N VAL A 525 25.17 -18.86 -26.48
CA VAL A 525 23.86 -18.20 -26.42
C VAL A 525 23.98 -16.77 -26.93
N PRO A 526 22.99 -16.22 -27.64
CA PRO A 526 23.02 -14.84 -28.08
C PRO A 526 23.29 -13.86 -26.93
N TYR A 527 24.00 -12.77 -27.23
CA TYR A 527 24.27 -11.71 -26.28
C TYR A 527 22.96 -11.10 -25.79
N GLY A 528 22.80 -10.93 -24.46
CA GLY A 528 21.59 -10.42 -23.83
C GLY A 528 20.51 -11.47 -23.54
N TYR A 529 20.81 -12.75 -23.80
CA TYR A 529 19.90 -13.86 -23.53
C TYR A 529 20.54 -14.96 -22.66
N ARG A 530 21.59 -14.60 -21.94
CA ARG A 530 22.24 -15.51 -20.97
C ARG A 530 21.40 -15.58 -19.71
N LEU A 531 21.55 -16.69 -18.99
CA LEU A 531 21.01 -16.80 -17.63
C LEU A 531 21.71 -15.79 -16.72
N SER A 532 20.96 -15.06 -15.92
CA SER A 532 21.50 -13.98 -15.09
C SER A 532 20.86 -13.94 -13.70
N GLY A 533 20.52 -12.79 -13.17
CA GLY A 533 19.85 -12.66 -11.86
C GLY A 533 18.37 -13.01 -11.90
N THR A 534 17.71 -12.93 -10.74
CA THR A 534 16.29 -13.29 -10.58
C THR A 534 15.41 -12.05 -10.26
N PRO A 535 15.15 -11.15 -11.23
CA PRO A 535 14.32 -9.97 -11.04
C PRO A 535 12.82 -10.32 -11.09
N LEU A 536 12.41 -11.30 -10.29
CA LEU A 536 11.01 -11.74 -10.23
C LEU A 536 10.07 -10.67 -9.68
N ASN A 537 10.54 -9.87 -8.71
CA ASN A 537 9.74 -8.78 -8.14
C ASN A 537 9.40 -7.72 -9.20
N GLU A 538 10.36 -7.34 -10.04
CA GLU A 538 10.16 -6.41 -11.16
C GLU A 538 9.20 -7.00 -12.21
N ALA A 539 9.28 -8.31 -12.44
CA ALA A 539 8.33 -9.00 -13.29
C ALA A 539 6.91 -8.93 -12.73
N MET A 540 6.71 -9.16 -11.42
CA MET A 540 5.41 -9.06 -10.76
C MET A 540 4.85 -7.64 -10.83
N VAL A 541 5.68 -6.61 -10.61
CA VAL A 541 5.29 -5.20 -10.77
C VAL A 541 4.79 -4.92 -12.20
N SER A 542 5.51 -5.42 -13.21
CA SER A 542 5.14 -5.25 -14.61
C SER A 542 3.87 -6.00 -14.99
N LEU A 543 3.65 -7.20 -14.40
CA LEU A 543 2.44 -8.01 -14.61
C LEU A 543 1.16 -7.32 -14.15
N HIS A 544 1.24 -6.44 -13.15
CA HIS A 544 0.09 -5.66 -12.70
C HIS A 544 -0.56 -4.84 -13.84
N GLN A 545 0.22 -4.44 -14.84
CA GLN A 545 -0.25 -3.73 -16.03
C GLN A 545 -0.46 -4.69 -17.22
N LEU A 546 0.45 -5.64 -17.40
CA LEU A 546 0.46 -6.55 -18.53
C LEU A 546 -0.77 -7.51 -18.53
N LEU A 547 -1.19 -8.01 -17.37
CA LEU A 547 -2.33 -8.93 -17.27
C LEU A 547 -3.66 -8.30 -17.71
N PRO A 548 -4.02 -7.08 -17.27
CA PRO A 548 -5.22 -6.38 -17.78
C PRO A 548 -5.16 -6.11 -19.29
N GLU A 549 -3.98 -5.77 -19.84
CA GLU A 549 -3.82 -5.59 -21.27
C GLU A 549 -4.00 -6.88 -22.06
N PHE A 550 -3.40 -7.98 -21.58
CA PHE A 550 -3.60 -9.31 -22.13
C PHE A 550 -5.07 -9.72 -22.09
N GLN A 551 -5.76 -9.50 -20.96
CA GLN A 551 -7.18 -9.79 -20.80
C GLN A 551 -8.03 -9.00 -21.80
N LYS A 552 -7.77 -7.71 -21.96
CA LYS A 552 -8.46 -6.84 -22.92
C LYS A 552 -8.21 -7.30 -24.38
N LYS A 553 -6.95 -7.65 -24.70
CA LYS A 553 -6.56 -8.07 -26.06
C LYS A 553 -7.16 -9.42 -26.45
N THR A 554 -7.28 -10.35 -25.51
CA THR A 554 -7.77 -11.71 -25.78
C THR A 554 -9.25 -11.90 -25.52
N GLY A 555 -9.90 -10.98 -24.81
CA GLY A 555 -11.30 -11.12 -24.37
C GLY A 555 -11.49 -12.23 -23.33
N ALA A 556 -10.42 -12.67 -22.65
CA ALA A 556 -10.52 -13.70 -21.63
C ALA A 556 -11.23 -13.17 -20.39
N GLU A 557 -12.23 -13.90 -19.87
CA GLU A 557 -12.92 -13.54 -18.63
C GLU A 557 -12.05 -13.77 -17.39
N LYS A 558 -11.20 -14.81 -17.42
CA LYS A 558 -10.24 -15.14 -16.37
C LYS A 558 -8.85 -15.31 -16.96
N VAL A 559 -7.89 -14.60 -16.39
CA VAL A 559 -6.47 -14.77 -16.70
C VAL A 559 -5.78 -15.41 -15.51
N GLN A 560 -5.04 -16.48 -15.78
CA GLN A 560 -4.19 -17.14 -14.80
C GLN A 560 -2.74 -16.89 -15.18
N CYS A 561 -1.96 -16.44 -14.21
CA CYS A 561 -0.51 -16.30 -14.34
C CYS A 561 0.17 -17.47 -13.64
N VAL A 562 1.05 -18.16 -14.36
CA VAL A 562 1.84 -19.29 -13.85
C VAL A 562 3.30 -18.89 -13.88
N VAL A 563 3.93 -18.83 -12.71
CA VAL A 563 5.36 -18.53 -12.58
C VAL A 563 6.13 -19.84 -12.44
N LEU A 564 7.12 -20.04 -13.31
CA LEU A 564 8.01 -21.20 -13.34
C LEU A 564 9.39 -20.74 -12.88
N THR A 565 9.70 -20.96 -11.61
CA THR A 565 10.95 -20.52 -10.95
C THR A 565 11.45 -21.61 -10.01
N ASP A 566 12.74 -21.66 -9.76
CA ASP A 566 13.40 -22.57 -8.83
C ASP A 566 13.85 -21.87 -7.53
N GLY A 567 13.67 -20.57 -7.40
CA GLY A 567 14.24 -19.85 -6.29
C GLY A 567 13.54 -18.55 -5.90
N GLU A 568 14.18 -17.87 -4.96
CA GLU A 568 13.73 -16.60 -4.42
C GLU A 568 14.10 -15.43 -5.33
N SER A 569 13.26 -14.40 -5.33
CA SER A 569 13.55 -13.15 -6.02
C SER A 569 14.71 -12.39 -5.38
N GLN A 570 15.40 -11.60 -6.19
CA GLN A 570 16.27 -10.54 -5.66
C GLN A 570 15.46 -9.57 -4.80
N PRO A 571 16.05 -8.99 -3.73
CA PRO A 571 15.35 -8.03 -2.89
C PRO A 571 14.82 -6.86 -3.72
N LEU A 572 13.55 -6.52 -3.51
CA LEU A 572 12.94 -5.35 -4.13
C LEU A 572 13.60 -4.08 -3.59
N LYS A 573 13.76 -3.09 -4.44
CA LYS A 573 14.28 -1.77 -4.10
C LYS A 573 13.21 -0.72 -4.27
N TYR A 574 13.44 0.44 -3.65
CA TYR A 574 12.56 1.59 -3.80
C TYR A 574 13.34 2.90 -3.80
N HIS A 575 12.80 3.91 -4.43
CA HIS A 575 13.36 5.25 -4.46
C HIS A 575 13.06 5.97 -3.15
N ARG A 576 14.09 6.62 -2.62
CA ARG A 576 13.98 7.47 -1.43
C ARG A 576 14.71 8.78 -1.69
N GLU A 577 14.04 9.87 -1.38
CA GLU A 577 14.68 11.18 -1.34
C GLU A 577 15.64 11.24 -0.16
N VAL A 578 16.91 11.54 -0.43
CA VAL A 578 17.98 11.61 0.55
C VAL A 578 18.63 12.98 0.45
N GLN A 579 18.65 13.69 1.57
CA GLN A 579 19.41 14.93 1.71
C GLN A 579 20.59 14.68 2.64
N ARG A 580 21.79 14.89 2.17
CA ARG A 580 22.99 14.79 3.00
C ARG A 580 23.33 16.17 3.54
N GLN A 581 23.94 16.23 4.72
CA GLN A 581 24.27 17.49 5.42
C GLN A 581 25.16 18.47 4.61
N TRP A 582 25.81 17.97 3.56
CA TRP A 582 26.71 18.73 2.69
C TRP A 582 26.18 18.95 1.27
N GLU A 583 24.94 18.60 1.00
CA GLU A 583 24.28 18.80 -0.29
C GLU A 583 23.15 19.82 -0.15
N ASP A 584 23.14 20.83 -1.02
CA ASP A 584 22.14 21.90 -1.01
C ASP A 584 20.76 21.42 -1.51
N GLU A 585 20.74 20.38 -2.37
CA GLU A 585 19.51 19.82 -2.92
C GLU A 585 19.39 18.32 -2.61
N PRO A 586 18.18 17.82 -2.27
CA PRO A 586 17.94 16.40 -2.10
C PRO A 586 18.09 15.65 -3.42
N TYR A 587 18.66 14.44 -3.39
CA TYR A 587 18.75 13.57 -4.55
C TYR A 587 17.93 12.29 -4.34
N MET A 588 17.51 11.68 -5.46
CA MET A 588 16.79 10.42 -5.42
C MET A 588 17.77 9.25 -5.28
N GLY A 589 17.83 8.68 -4.09
CA GLY A 589 18.59 7.47 -3.78
C GLY A 589 17.75 6.20 -3.92
N THR A 590 18.39 5.04 -3.79
CA THR A 590 17.73 3.72 -3.83
C THR A 590 18.01 2.96 -2.53
N ASN A 591 16.94 2.44 -1.91
CA ASN A 591 17.00 1.61 -0.71
C ASN A 591 16.40 0.23 -0.96
N TYR A 592 16.80 -0.76 -0.16
CA TYR A 592 16.19 -2.08 -0.16
C TYR A 592 14.95 -2.14 0.72
N PHE A 593 13.99 -2.98 0.33
CA PHE A 593 12.86 -3.31 1.20
C PHE A 593 13.35 -3.97 2.49
N GLY A 594 12.86 -3.47 3.63
CA GLY A 594 13.11 -4.00 4.96
C GLY A 594 11.81 -4.38 5.66
N GLU A 595 11.91 -4.80 6.91
CA GLU A 595 10.78 -5.26 7.75
C GLU A 595 9.67 -4.21 7.93
N ASN A 596 10.01 -2.92 7.80
CA ASN A 596 9.05 -1.82 7.95
C ASN A 596 8.51 -1.31 6.60
N CYS A 597 8.84 -1.97 5.51
CA CYS A 597 8.35 -1.59 4.20
C CYS A 597 7.01 -2.26 3.93
N VAL A 598 6.04 -1.46 3.50
CA VAL A 598 4.69 -1.88 3.15
C VAL A 598 4.45 -1.53 1.69
N LEU A 599 4.27 -2.55 0.85
CA LEU A 599 3.92 -2.34 -0.54
C LEU A 599 2.45 -1.97 -0.66
N ARG A 600 2.15 -0.89 -1.37
CA ARG A 600 0.80 -0.38 -1.54
C ARG A 600 0.38 -0.36 -3.00
N ASP A 601 -0.76 -0.96 -3.27
CA ASP A 601 -1.46 -0.86 -4.55
C ASP A 601 -2.65 0.09 -4.42
N ARG A 602 -2.50 1.33 -4.90
CA ARG A 602 -3.57 2.33 -4.88
C ARG A 602 -4.79 1.91 -5.70
N LYS A 603 -4.59 1.20 -6.81
CA LYS A 603 -5.66 0.79 -7.71
C LYS A 603 -6.58 -0.27 -7.10
N LEU A 604 -6.01 -1.19 -6.32
CA LEU A 604 -6.77 -2.22 -5.61
C LEU A 604 -7.10 -1.83 -4.18
N GLY A 605 -6.60 -0.69 -3.68
CA GLY A 605 -6.75 -0.26 -2.30
C GLY A 605 -6.15 -1.24 -1.29
N LYS A 606 -5.13 -2.03 -1.67
CA LYS A 606 -4.52 -3.07 -0.84
C LYS A 606 -3.11 -2.73 -0.45
N THR A 607 -2.75 -3.14 0.77
CA THR A 607 -1.39 -3.07 1.30
C THR A 607 -0.86 -4.47 1.59
N TYR A 608 0.42 -4.70 1.30
CA TYR A 608 1.13 -5.96 1.51
C TYR A 608 2.36 -5.70 2.36
N ILE A 609 2.45 -6.36 3.50
CA ILE A 609 3.56 -6.22 4.44
C ILE A 609 4.66 -7.18 4.03
N SER A 610 5.91 -6.71 3.97
CA SER A 610 7.07 -7.57 3.83
C SER A 610 7.18 -8.46 5.07
N LYS A 611 7.24 -9.77 4.85
CA LYS A 611 7.48 -10.74 5.94
C LYS A 611 8.96 -11.03 6.05
#